data_b0fc82edcbe43c4e9bf1274ab9c2299d
#
_entry.id   b0fc82edcbe43c4e9bf1274ab9c2299d
#
_cell.length_a   1.000
_cell.length_b   1.000
_cell.length_c   1.000
_cell.angle_alpha   90.00
_cell.angle_beta   90.00
_cell.angle_gamma   90.00
#
_symmetry.space_group_name_H-M   'P 1'
#
loop_
_entity.id
_entity.type
_entity.pdbx_description
1 polymer ?
#
loop_
_entity_poly.entity_id
_entity_poly.type
_entity_poly.pdbx_seq_one_letter_code
_entity_poly.pdbx_strand_id
1 'polypeptide(L)'
;MLTNMKKFFIFVLTLFFLNIVNAESYYIKDVNYKITGITRQYALETKVKIDKKKIFESEDELRKYLDDIVIQMLNTRTFDTVTYTCVIDDLQSTEDSISEKSNTENNDNTEESVLPQNTSNNTQTKNVTVTFFTNDTKHLIATPYPKYKSGDCLTAMIKVKDTNFAGSMENFTANVDFAVELNKDDEPESFKTGFSTDFGIPFKMGKLDTVWDNSIDFSYTFGDSSPEWNFGTGLKMALPFDKYSLIFNIKQSFIKNFDYDGEWKGTGEYRTYYKYNDSLYFVENVGFSIPIVIQEVNNWGRIYYTPFVNATYNWDFDGIHNDDTYLLGPGMTFGQTISTGRVNWIENFRNGINVSLTQIFGYNFNSYAFNPGITAELKLYKAFKNLGLSADLYAYAYMNGTDNFGSRLRGIRKDQYYDSDDPNIAILKSTDAQAAFVFNFDMPIKLFRIYWEKVPVINKIKASSKFNLEAQISPFLDIALFKNEETGTSFNIKDSFISGGIEGIVYPLRWKGIQVRGSLGIDLTRKMPVLKGKVNQDWRESCKSYEISIGIGLHY
;
A
#
# COMPACT_ATOMS: atom_id res chain seq x y z
N MET A 1 -11.10 -69.12 10.90
CA MET A 1 -11.26 -67.67 11.03
C MET A 1 -9.96 -66.92 10.70
N LEU A 2 -8.81 -67.33 11.19
CA LEU A 2 -7.50 -66.69 10.96
C LEU A 2 -7.05 -66.70 9.46
N THR A 3 -7.42 -67.72 8.69
CA THR A 3 -7.00 -67.85 7.28
C THR A 3 -7.73 -66.87 6.35
N ASN A 4 -8.94 -66.50 6.68
CA ASN A 4 -9.72 -65.50 5.92
C ASN A 4 -9.29 -64.06 6.25
N MET A 5 -8.82 -63.79 7.46
CA MET A 5 -8.25 -62.51 7.82
C MET A 5 -6.92 -62.25 7.10
N LYS A 6 -6.05 -63.27 6.97
CA LYS A 6 -4.81 -63.13 6.19
C LYS A 6 -5.06 -62.82 4.72
N LYS A 7 -6.06 -63.47 4.10
CA LYS A 7 -6.44 -63.18 2.71
C LYS A 7 -7.04 -61.77 2.54
N PHE A 8 -7.83 -61.32 3.48
CA PHE A 8 -8.38 -59.96 3.47
C PHE A 8 -7.29 -58.88 3.66
N PHE A 9 -6.32 -59.13 4.57
CA PHE A 9 -5.21 -58.24 4.77
C PHE A 9 -4.26 -58.16 3.57
N ILE A 10 -4.01 -59.28 2.90
CA ILE A 10 -3.23 -59.34 1.65
C ILE A 10 -4.00 -58.64 0.52
N PHE A 11 -5.31 -58.77 0.44
CA PHE A 11 -6.13 -58.10 -0.57
C PHE A 11 -6.17 -56.56 -0.34
N VAL A 12 -6.29 -56.10 0.92
CA VAL A 12 -6.21 -54.69 1.26
C VAL A 12 -4.81 -54.14 1.02
N LEU A 13 -3.75 -54.89 1.33
CA LEU A 13 -2.36 -54.50 1.05
C LEU A 13 -2.11 -54.41 -0.45
N THR A 14 -2.65 -55.35 -1.26
CA THR A 14 -2.53 -55.33 -2.73
C THR A 14 -3.32 -54.19 -3.36
N LEU A 15 -4.47 -53.80 -2.78
CA LEU A 15 -5.20 -52.60 -3.19
C LEU A 15 -4.45 -51.30 -2.86
N PHE A 16 -3.65 -51.29 -1.78
CA PHE A 16 -2.77 -50.16 -1.43
C PHE A 16 -1.56 -50.07 -2.38
N PHE A 17 -1.07 -51.17 -2.93
CA PHE A 17 0.06 -51.16 -3.86
C PHE A 17 -0.33 -51.01 -5.34
N LEU A 18 -1.64 -51.03 -5.67
CA LEU A 18 -2.10 -50.86 -7.06
C LEU A 18 -2.36 -49.40 -7.46
N ASN A 19 -2.16 -48.42 -6.53
CA ASN A 19 -2.12 -47.01 -6.86
C ASN A 19 -0.68 -46.48 -6.94
N ILE A 20 0.18 -47.16 -7.72
CA ILE A 20 1.33 -46.48 -8.33
C ILE A 20 0.76 -45.71 -9.51
N VAL A 21 0.06 -44.60 -9.19
CA VAL A 21 -0.15 -43.51 -10.14
C VAL A 21 1.25 -43.00 -10.46
N ASN A 22 1.66 -43.11 -11.71
CA ASN A 22 2.83 -42.37 -12.20
C ASN A 22 2.57 -40.90 -11.86
N ALA A 23 3.18 -40.41 -10.80
CA ALA A 23 3.06 -39.03 -10.40
C ALA A 23 3.83 -38.21 -11.43
N GLU A 24 3.10 -37.67 -12.40
CA GLU A 24 3.65 -36.73 -13.35
C GLU A 24 3.90 -35.42 -12.60
N SER A 25 5.10 -34.90 -12.67
CA SER A 25 5.43 -33.56 -12.16
C SER A 25 5.58 -32.56 -13.31
N TYR A 26 5.30 -31.31 -13.04
CA TYR A 26 5.30 -30.25 -14.04
C TYR A 26 6.27 -29.15 -13.64
N TYR A 27 6.98 -28.58 -14.62
CA TYR A 27 7.96 -27.54 -14.42
C TYR A 27 7.77 -26.44 -15.47
N ILE A 28 7.67 -25.19 -15.04
CA ILE A 28 7.54 -24.03 -15.94
C ILE A 28 8.91 -23.71 -16.53
N LYS A 29 9.14 -24.16 -17.75
CA LYS A 29 10.38 -23.92 -18.50
C LYS A 29 10.42 -22.49 -19.02
N ASP A 30 9.37 -22.06 -19.71
CA ASP A 30 9.30 -20.75 -20.36
C ASP A 30 7.98 -20.02 -20.06
N VAL A 31 8.10 -18.71 -19.93
CA VAL A 31 6.96 -17.80 -19.78
C VAL A 31 7.04 -16.74 -20.86
N ASN A 32 6.00 -16.65 -21.66
CA ASN A 32 5.83 -15.66 -22.72
C ASN A 32 4.70 -14.71 -22.39
N TYR A 33 4.80 -13.48 -22.87
CA TYR A 33 3.77 -12.46 -22.68
C TYR A 33 3.34 -11.89 -24.03
N LYS A 34 2.04 -11.86 -24.29
CA LYS A 34 1.42 -11.15 -25.40
C LYS A 34 0.57 -10.02 -24.84
N ILE A 35 1.18 -8.83 -24.80
CA ILE A 35 0.61 -7.64 -24.17
C ILE A 35 -0.05 -6.79 -25.25
N THR A 36 -1.35 -6.51 -25.07
CA THR A 36 -2.11 -5.56 -25.90
C THR A 36 -2.25 -4.28 -25.10
N GLY A 37 -1.46 -3.27 -25.45
CA GLY A 37 -1.40 -2.00 -24.72
C GLY A 37 0.01 -1.42 -24.69
N ILE A 38 0.30 -0.60 -23.69
CA ILE A 38 1.60 0.06 -23.51
C ILE A 38 2.46 -0.59 -22.43
N THR A 39 1.88 -1.49 -21.62
CA THR A 39 2.61 -2.14 -20.52
C THR A 39 3.86 -2.84 -21.04
N ARG A 40 4.99 -2.57 -20.42
CA ARG A 40 6.26 -3.20 -20.76
C ARG A 40 6.39 -4.54 -20.05
N GLN A 41 6.88 -5.56 -20.76
CA GLN A 41 7.08 -6.89 -20.18
C GLN A 41 7.92 -6.85 -18.91
N TYR A 42 9.02 -6.11 -18.90
CA TYR A 42 9.87 -5.95 -17.72
C TYR A 42 9.11 -5.43 -16.49
N ALA A 43 8.22 -4.45 -16.69
CA ALA A 43 7.43 -3.91 -15.59
C ALA A 43 6.49 -4.97 -15.01
N LEU A 44 5.85 -5.76 -15.88
CA LEU A 44 4.98 -6.85 -15.47
C LEU A 44 5.75 -7.94 -14.68
N GLU A 45 6.90 -8.37 -15.18
CA GLU A 45 7.76 -9.35 -14.52
C GLU A 45 8.29 -8.88 -13.16
N THR A 46 8.49 -7.58 -13.00
CA THR A 46 8.93 -6.99 -11.72
C THR A 46 7.79 -6.95 -10.70
N LYS A 47 6.57 -6.63 -11.16
CA LYS A 47 5.38 -6.52 -10.28
C LYS A 47 4.77 -7.88 -9.93
N VAL A 48 4.75 -8.82 -10.88
CA VAL A 48 4.18 -10.15 -10.71
C VAL A 48 5.25 -11.20 -11.00
N LYS A 49 5.87 -11.68 -9.93
CA LYS A 49 6.97 -12.65 -10.04
C LYS A 49 6.43 -14.06 -10.18
N ILE A 50 6.85 -14.75 -11.22
CA ILE A 50 6.54 -16.17 -11.47
C ILE A 50 7.73 -17.00 -11.03
N ASP A 51 7.50 -17.93 -10.11
CA ASP A 51 8.53 -18.85 -9.64
C ASP A 51 8.72 -20.00 -10.66
N LYS A 52 9.74 -19.87 -11.49
CA LYS A 52 10.12 -20.88 -12.47
C LYS A 52 10.83 -22.09 -11.86
N LYS A 53 11.24 -22.02 -10.58
CA LYS A 53 11.93 -23.15 -9.91
C LYS A 53 10.96 -24.10 -9.22
N LYS A 54 9.70 -23.71 -9.10
CA LYS A 54 8.67 -24.52 -8.44
C LYS A 54 8.33 -25.72 -9.32
N ILE A 55 8.34 -26.92 -8.72
CA ILE A 55 7.85 -28.17 -9.31
C ILE A 55 6.44 -28.40 -8.78
N PHE A 56 5.52 -28.73 -9.65
CA PHE A 56 4.13 -29.00 -9.33
C PHE A 56 3.88 -30.51 -9.42
N GLU A 57 3.22 -31.07 -8.40
CA GLU A 57 2.96 -32.51 -8.31
C GLU A 57 1.76 -32.96 -9.17
N SER A 58 0.99 -32.03 -9.73
CA SER A 58 -0.13 -32.29 -10.61
C SER A 58 -0.42 -31.12 -11.54
N GLU A 59 -1.10 -31.39 -12.65
CA GLU A 59 -1.59 -30.34 -13.56
C GLU A 59 -2.58 -29.41 -12.85
N ASP A 60 -3.41 -29.92 -11.93
CA ASP A 60 -4.35 -29.11 -11.14
C ASP A 60 -3.63 -28.12 -10.21
N GLU A 61 -2.50 -28.52 -9.62
CA GLU A 61 -1.68 -27.62 -8.81
C GLU A 61 -1.06 -26.52 -9.68
N LEU A 62 -0.52 -26.89 -10.84
CA LEU A 62 -0.01 -25.92 -11.80
C LEU A 62 -1.09 -24.93 -12.24
N ARG A 63 -2.29 -25.41 -12.61
CA ARG A 63 -3.40 -24.56 -13.03
C ARG A 63 -3.84 -23.60 -11.90
N LYS A 64 -3.98 -24.09 -10.68
CA LYS A 64 -4.28 -23.24 -9.51
C LYS A 64 -3.22 -22.16 -9.31
N TYR A 65 -1.95 -22.48 -9.49
CA TYR A 65 -0.87 -21.51 -9.41
C TYR A 65 -0.98 -20.44 -10.51
N LEU A 66 -1.25 -20.85 -11.75
CA LEU A 66 -1.40 -19.91 -12.88
C LEU A 66 -2.65 -19.05 -12.76
N ASP A 67 -3.77 -19.60 -12.27
CA ASP A 67 -4.98 -18.83 -11.95
C ASP A 67 -4.69 -17.78 -10.88
N ASP A 68 -3.86 -18.13 -9.90
CA ASP A 68 -3.42 -17.20 -8.87
C ASP A 68 -2.55 -16.07 -9.47
N ILE A 69 -1.66 -16.38 -10.39
CA ILE A 69 -0.88 -15.36 -11.13
C ILE A 69 -1.80 -14.43 -11.92
N VAL A 70 -2.84 -14.96 -12.57
CA VAL A 70 -3.87 -14.14 -13.25
C VAL A 70 -4.55 -13.18 -12.27
N ILE A 71 -4.93 -13.67 -11.09
CA ILE A 71 -5.52 -12.82 -10.06
C ILE A 71 -4.55 -11.73 -9.61
N GLN A 72 -3.27 -12.05 -9.41
CA GLN A 72 -2.25 -11.06 -9.05
C GLN A 72 -2.09 -10.00 -10.14
N MET A 73 -2.07 -10.38 -11.43
CA MET A 73 -2.03 -9.44 -12.54
C MET A 73 -3.27 -8.53 -12.56
N LEU A 74 -4.47 -9.08 -12.37
CA LEU A 74 -5.72 -8.30 -12.31
C LEU A 74 -5.79 -7.36 -11.09
N ASN A 75 -5.17 -7.75 -9.96
CA ASN A 75 -5.10 -6.93 -8.75
C ASN A 75 -4.30 -5.65 -8.95
N THR A 76 -3.39 -5.59 -9.93
CA THR A 76 -2.68 -4.36 -10.28
C THR A 76 -3.60 -3.28 -10.84
N ARG A 77 -4.82 -3.67 -11.26
CA ARG A 77 -5.82 -2.84 -11.93
C ARG A 77 -5.32 -2.16 -13.22
N THR A 78 -4.19 -2.61 -13.73
CA THR A 78 -3.61 -2.17 -15.00
C THR A 78 -4.26 -2.89 -16.18
N PHE A 79 -4.76 -4.11 -15.97
CA PHE A 79 -5.32 -4.94 -17.03
C PHE A 79 -6.85 -5.02 -16.94
N ASP A 80 -7.49 -4.97 -18.11
CA ASP A 80 -8.92 -5.26 -18.25
C ASP A 80 -9.18 -6.75 -18.27
N THR A 81 -8.38 -7.50 -19.04
CA THR A 81 -8.46 -8.95 -19.13
C THR A 81 -7.06 -9.55 -19.07
N VAL A 82 -6.97 -10.71 -18.41
CA VAL A 82 -5.77 -11.55 -18.38
C VAL A 82 -6.22 -13.00 -18.59
N THR A 83 -5.61 -13.68 -19.54
CA THR A 83 -5.81 -15.12 -19.79
C THR A 83 -4.45 -15.77 -20.04
N TYR A 84 -4.39 -17.11 -19.99
CA TYR A 84 -3.18 -17.83 -20.31
C TYR A 84 -3.46 -19.09 -21.12
N THR A 85 -2.44 -19.57 -21.80
CA THR A 85 -2.41 -20.90 -22.43
C THR A 85 -1.16 -21.65 -21.95
N CYS A 86 -1.30 -22.96 -21.77
CA CYS A 86 -0.20 -23.86 -21.43
C CYS A 86 0.04 -24.83 -22.59
N VAL A 87 1.29 -24.96 -22.97
CA VAL A 87 1.77 -26.04 -23.86
C VAL A 87 2.66 -26.94 -23.00
N ILE A 88 2.28 -28.20 -22.90
CA ILE A 88 3.03 -29.21 -22.18
C ILE A 88 3.83 -30.01 -23.22
N ASP A 89 5.15 -29.93 -23.13
CA ASP A 89 6.03 -30.70 -23.99
C ASP A 89 6.15 -32.10 -23.39
N ASP A 90 5.63 -33.11 -24.09
CA ASP A 90 5.98 -34.50 -23.81
C ASP A 90 7.44 -34.70 -24.18
N LEU A 91 8.29 -34.94 -23.19
CA LEU A 91 9.69 -35.30 -23.45
C LEU A 91 9.69 -36.61 -24.26
N GLN A 92 9.92 -36.52 -25.57
CA GLN A 92 10.34 -37.68 -26.34
C GLN A 92 11.59 -38.22 -25.66
N SER A 93 11.53 -39.48 -25.23
CA SER A 93 12.69 -40.22 -24.79
C SER A 93 13.70 -40.18 -25.93
N THR A 94 14.72 -39.35 -25.80
CA THR A 94 15.92 -39.47 -26.62
C THR A 94 16.61 -40.74 -26.16
N GLU A 95 16.31 -41.85 -26.83
CA GLU A 95 17.21 -42.97 -26.89
C GLU A 95 18.47 -42.47 -27.60
N ASP A 96 19.43 -42.06 -26.82
CA ASP A 96 20.79 -41.87 -27.33
C ASP A 96 21.33 -43.25 -27.74
N SER A 97 21.29 -43.49 -29.03
CA SER A 97 22.00 -44.58 -29.67
C SER A 97 23.50 -44.39 -29.42
N ILE A 98 24.01 -45.13 -28.45
CA ILE A 98 25.44 -45.31 -28.24
C ILE A 98 25.95 -46.11 -29.43
N SER A 99 26.54 -45.43 -30.41
CA SER A 99 27.34 -46.08 -31.45
C SER A 99 28.68 -46.52 -30.83
N GLU A 100 28.82 -47.85 -30.78
CA GLU A 100 30.09 -48.50 -30.50
C GLU A 100 31.22 -47.94 -31.40
N LYS A 101 32.30 -47.55 -30.77
CA LYS A 101 33.63 -47.65 -31.35
C LYS A 101 34.57 -48.31 -30.34
N SER A 102 34.93 -49.52 -30.76
CA SER A 102 35.96 -50.37 -30.18
C SER A 102 37.34 -49.67 -30.13
N ASN A 103 38.11 -49.91 -29.11
CA ASN A 103 39.36 -50.64 -29.03
C ASN A 103 40.27 -50.16 -27.91
N THR A 104 40.70 -51.13 -27.15
CA THR A 104 42.06 -51.55 -26.77
C THR A 104 42.38 -51.43 -25.29
N GLU A 105 42.41 -52.63 -24.68
CA GLU A 105 43.31 -53.17 -23.64
C GLU A 105 43.96 -52.24 -22.59
N ASN A 106 43.71 -52.50 -21.30
CA ASN A 106 44.63 -53.24 -20.41
C ASN A 106 44.11 -53.34 -18.98
N ASN A 107 44.29 -54.56 -18.45
CA ASN A 107 44.28 -55.06 -17.09
C ASN A 107 44.44 -54.02 -15.94
N ASP A 108 43.64 -54.13 -14.88
CA ASP A 108 44.07 -54.74 -13.62
C ASP A 108 42.91 -54.85 -12.61
N ASN A 109 42.99 -55.87 -11.80
CA ASN A 109 42.12 -56.33 -10.74
C ASN A 109 41.80 -55.23 -9.70
N THR A 110 40.57 -55.20 -9.17
CA THR A 110 40.30 -55.36 -7.74
C THR A 110 38.81 -55.25 -7.41
N GLU A 111 38.33 -56.23 -6.72
CA GLU A 111 37.26 -56.35 -5.72
C GLU A 111 35.87 -55.75 -5.92
N GLU A 112 34.93 -56.68 -6.04
CA GLU A 112 33.49 -56.57 -5.83
C GLU A 112 33.12 -55.86 -4.52
N SER A 113 32.45 -54.72 -4.60
CA SER A 113 31.55 -54.24 -3.56
C SER A 113 30.17 -54.04 -4.13
N VAL A 114 29.25 -54.94 -3.79
CA VAL A 114 27.83 -54.87 -4.10
C VAL A 114 27.23 -53.67 -3.41
N LEU A 115 26.97 -52.62 -4.18
CA LEU A 115 26.12 -51.50 -3.75
C LEU A 115 24.65 -51.82 -4.07
N PRO A 116 23.72 -51.49 -3.15
CA PRO A 116 22.30 -51.75 -3.39
C PRO A 116 21.80 -50.89 -4.56
N GLN A 117 21.09 -51.53 -5.48
CA GLN A 117 20.35 -50.87 -6.54
C GLN A 117 19.35 -49.89 -5.93
N ASN A 118 19.66 -48.60 -6.04
CA ASN A 118 18.68 -47.56 -5.88
C ASN A 118 17.65 -47.69 -6.99
N THR A 119 16.46 -48.14 -6.65
CA THR A 119 15.27 -47.98 -7.48
C THR A 119 14.99 -46.47 -7.60
N SER A 120 15.55 -45.87 -8.63
CA SER A 120 15.16 -44.52 -9.03
C SER A 120 13.72 -44.59 -9.50
N ASN A 121 12.80 -44.07 -8.69
CA ASN A 121 11.46 -43.70 -9.11
C ASN A 121 11.62 -42.67 -10.24
N ASN A 122 11.45 -43.09 -11.49
CA ASN A 122 11.41 -42.23 -12.66
C ASN A 122 10.12 -41.38 -12.58
N THR A 123 10.15 -40.31 -11.80
CA THR A 123 9.13 -39.27 -11.85
C THR A 123 9.40 -38.45 -13.11
N GLN A 124 8.61 -38.69 -14.16
CA GLN A 124 8.76 -37.98 -15.43
C GLN A 124 8.30 -36.54 -15.25
N THR A 125 9.25 -35.59 -15.23
CA THR A 125 8.95 -34.17 -15.15
C THR A 125 8.66 -33.60 -16.52
N LYS A 126 7.45 -33.09 -16.75
CA LYS A 126 7.02 -32.46 -18.00
C LYS A 126 7.36 -30.99 -18.01
N ASN A 127 7.93 -30.49 -19.10
CA ASN A 127 8.19 -29.09 -19.33
C ASN A 127 6.92 -28.39 -19.78
N VAL A 128 6.67 -27.20 -19.22
CA VAL A 128 5.50 -26.39 -19.54
C VAL A 128 5.94 -25.02 -20.04
N THR A 129 5.43 -24.65 -21.20
CA THR A 129 5.54 -23.27 -21.73
C THR A 129 4.22 -22.56 -21.51
N VAL A 130 4.25 -21.48 -20.74
CA VAL A 130 3.07 -20.68 -20.43
C VAL A 130 3.10 -19.39 -21.23
N THR A 131 1.99 -19.05 -21.89
CA THR A 131 1.82 -17.76 -22.58
C THR A 131 0.67 -16.98 -21.96
N PHE A 132 0.97 -15.84 -21.36
CA PHE A 132 -0.05 -14.92 -20.85
C PHE A 132 -0.46 -13.91 -21.93
N PHE A 133 -1.77 -13.69 -22.04
CA PHE A 133 -2.38 -12.68 -22.89
C PHE A 133 -3.01 -11.63 -22.00
N THR A 134 -2.54 -10.38 -22.10
CA THR A 134 -3.04 -9.28 -21.30
C THR A 134 -3.55 -8.17 -22.19
N ASN A 135 -4.60 -7.47 -21.72
CA ASN A 135 -5.14 -6.30 -22.38
C ASN A 135 -5.20 -5.16 -21.34
N ASP A 136 -4.52 -4.05 -21.64
CA ASP A 136 -4.44 -2.91 -20.73
C ASP A 136 -5.81 -2.24 -20.57
N THR A 137 -6.13 -1.82 -19.36
CA THR A 137 -7.24 -0.90 -19.11
C THR A 137 -6.85 0.51 -19.54
N LYS A 138 -7.79 1.44 -19.53
CA LYS A 138 -7.45 2.86 -19.70
C LYS A 138 -6.72 3.35 -18.46
N HIS A 139 -5.54 3.90 -18.65
CA HIS A 139 -4.61 4.25 -17.58
C HIS A 139 -4.46 5.76 -17.37
N LEU A 140 -4.66 6.57 -18.43
CA LEU A 140 -4.55 8.03 -18.38
C LEU A 140 -5.92 8.68 -18.21
N ILE A 141 -6.04 9.56 -17.25
CA ILE A 141 -7.17 10.43 -17.04
C ILE A 141 -6.70 11.85 -16.70
N ALA A 142 -7.34 12.84 -17.31
CA ALA A 142 -7.25 14.24 -16.92
C ALA A 142 -8.66 14.70 -16.57
N THR A 143 -8.85 15.19 -15.35
CA THR A 143 -10.19 15.56 -14.88
C THR A 143 -10.13 16.79 -13.99
N PRO A 144 -11.10 17.70 -14.12
CA PRO A 144 -11.34 18.67 -13.05
C PRO A 144 -11.70 17.91 -11.77
N TYR A 145 -11.11 18.34 -10.68
CA TYR A 145 -11.21 17.68 -9.37
C TYR A 145 -11.48 18.72 -8.30
N PRO A 146 -12.75 18.96 -7.96
CA PRO A 146 -13.07 19.72 -6.78
C PRO A 146 -12.78 18.88 -5.53
N LYS A 147 -12.08 19.45 -4.58
CA LYS A 147 -11.92 18.92 -3.22
C LYS A 147 -12.51 19.94 -2.27
N TYR A 148 -13.35 19.49 -1.40
CA TYR A 148 -13.90 20.30 -0.32
C TYR A 148 -13.80 19.52 0.98
N LYS A 149 -13.28 20.17 1.99
CA LYS A 149 -13.31 19.68 3.36
C LYS A 149 -13.68 20.85 4.26
N SER A 150 -14.79 20.72 4.97
CA SER A 150 -15.30 21.81 5.79
C SER A 150 -14.33 22.14 6.93
N GLY A 151 -14.05 23.45 7.14
CA GLY A 151 -13.07 23.93 8.10
C GLY A 151 -11.62 23.63 7.76
N ASP A 152 -11.34 23.35 6.50
CA ASP A 152 -9.98 23.07 6.00
C ASP A 152 -9.80 23.80 4.66
N CYS A 153 -10.34 23.27 3.57
CA CYS A 153 -10.11 23.87 2.27
C CYS A 153 -11.23 23.63 1.25
N LEU A 154 -11.38 24.56 0.33
CA LEU A 154 -12.04 24.39 -0.96
C LEU A 154 -10.98 24.46 -2.05
N THR A 155 -10.72 23.39 -2.74
CA THR A 155 -9.73 23.32 -3.83
C THR A 155 -10.41 23.01 -5.15
N ALA A 156 -10.12 23.80 -6.16
CA ALA A 156 -10.41 23.50 -7.56
C ALA A 156 -9.08 23.12 -8.23
N MET A 157 -8.97 21.91 -8.75
CA MET A 157 -7.75 21.47 -9.41
C MET A 157 -8.04 20.76 -10.73
N ILE A 158 -7.03 20.72 -11.59
CA ILE A 158 -6.96 19.80 -12.71
C ILE A 158 -5.96 18.73 -12.32
N LYS A 159 -6.47 17.50 -12.20
CA LYS A 159 -5.65 16.34 -11.85
C LYS A 159 -5.45 15.47 -13.08
N VAL A 160 -4.19 15.23 -13.40
CA VAL A 160 -3.77 14.23 -14.38
C VAL A 160 -3.24 13.03 -13.61
N LYS A 161 -3.77 11.85 -13.89
CA LYS A 161 -3.28 10.60 -13.32
C LYS A 161 -3.08 9.58 -14.43
N ASP A 162 -1.90 9.01 -14.49
CA ASP A 162 -1.58 7.85 -15.31
C ASP A 162 -1.21 6.69 -14.37
N THR A 163 -1.95 5.60 -14.42
CA THR A 163 -1.72 4.42 -13.57
C THR A 163 -0.76 3.42 -14.19
N ASN A 164 -0.26 3.73 -15.39
CA ASN A 164 0.69 2.90 -16.12
C ASN A 164 1.64 3.79 -16.93
N PHE A 165 2.28 4.74 -16.24
CA PHE A 165 3.12 5.76 -16.86
C PHE A 165 4.22 5.14 -17.72
N ALA A 166 4.21 5.51 -19.01
CA ALA A 166 5.13 4.97 -20.02
C ALA A 166 5.19 3.42 -20.07
N GLY A 167 4.12 2.72 -19.65
CA GLY A 167 4.06 1.27 -19.60
C GLY A 167 4.83 0.63 -18.44
N SER A 168 5.19 1.41 -17.45
CA SER A 168 6.01 0.98 -16.32
C SER A 168 5.22 0.33 -15.17
N MET A 169 3.86 0.37 -15.25
CA MET A 169 2.96 0.02 -14.14
C MET A 169 3.21 0.86 -12.87
N GLU A 170 3.87 2.00 -13.01
CA GLU A 170 4.01 3.02 -11.98
C GLU A 170 3.03 4.16 -12.21
N ASN A 171 2.65 4.83 -11.13
CA ASN A 171 1.78 5.98 -11.22
C ASN A 171 2.57 7.22 -11.61
N PHE A 172 1.99 8.04 -12.48
CA PHE A 172 2.31 9.43 -12.67
C PHE A 172 1.13 10.25 -12.16
N THR A 173 1.39 11.28 -11.40
CA THR A 173 0.38 12.24 -10.98
C THR A 173 0.89 13.64 -11.23
N ALA A 174 0.06 14.49 -11.84
CA ALA A 174 0.32 15.92 -11.93
C ALA A 174 -0.97 16.68 -11.58
N ASN A 175 -0.83 17.72 -10.77
CA ASN A 175 -1.95 18.55 -10.34
C ASN A 175 -1.59 20.01 -10.57
N VAL A 176 -2.58 20.79 -10.99
CA VAL A 176 -2.56 22.24 -10.91
C VAL A 176 -3.79 22.63 -10.13
N ASP A 177 -3.62 23.37 -9.07
CA ASP A 177 -4.71 23.71 -8.17
C ASP A 177 -4.78 25.19 -7.81
N PHE A 178 -6.00 25.56 -7.44
CA PHE A 178 -6.31 26.79 -6.75
C PHE A 178 -7.12 26.42 -5.51
N ALA A 179 -6.62 26.78 -4.36
CA ALA A 179 -7.24 26.48 -3.08
C ALA A 179 -7.67 27.75 -2.36
N VAL A 180 -8.76 27.65 -1.64
CA VAL A 180 -9.21 28.61 -0.64
C VAL A 180 -9.13 27.89 0.69
N GLU A 181 -8.26 28.32 1.56
CA GLU A 181 -8.21 27.85 2.93
C GLU A 181 -9.39 28.43 3.70
N LEU A 182 -10.03 27.61 4.50
CA LEU A 182 -11.24 27.96 5.21
C LEU A 182 -10.98 27.89 6.72
N ASN A 183 -11.44 28.90 7.44
CA ASN A 183 -11.44 28.87 8.89
C ASN A 183 -12.48 27.88 9.45
N LYS A 184 -12.56 27.76 10.77
CA LYS A 184 -13.50 26.88 11.48
C LYS A 184 -14.98 27.11 11.11
N ASP A 185 -15.33 28.31 10.63
CA ASP A 185 -16.69 28.71 10.26
C ASP A 185 -16.98 28.54 8.77
N ASP A 186 -16.04 27.94 8.01
CA ASP A 186 -16.03 27.80 6.56
C ASP A 186 -15.95 29.14 5.81
N GLU A 187 -15.36 30.18 6.43
CA GLU A 187 -15.09 31.44 5.78
C GLU A 187 -13.68 31.44 5.16
N PRO A 188 -13.48 32.12 4.01
CA PRO A 188 -12.17 32.21 3.38
C PRO A 188 -11.15 32.92 4.27
N GLU A 189 -10.01 32.27 4.50
CA GLU A 189 -8.89 32.80 5.28
C GLU A 189 -7.72 33.18 4.37
N SER A 190 -7.34 32.28 3.46
CA SER A 190 -6.27 32.52 2.51
C SER A 190 -6.58 31.93 1.13
N PHE A 191 -5.84 32.38 0.12
CA PHE A 191 -5.91 31.87 -1.25
C PHE A 191 -4.55 31.35 -1.65
N LYS A 192 -4.53 30.12 -2.19
CA LYS A 192 -3.31 29.42 -2.57
C LYS A 192 -3.43 28.85 -3.98
N THR A 193 -2.34 28.87 -4.73
CA THR A 193 -2.24 28.15 -6.00
C THR A 193 -1.05 27.22 -5.97
N GLY A 194 -1.17 26.08 -6.63
CA GLY A 194 -0.14 25.06 -6.58
C GLY A 194 0.03 24.28 -7.87
N PHE A 195 1.20 23.68 -7.97
CA PHE A 195 1.52 22.67 -8.96
C PHE A 195 2.27 21.54 -8.26
N SER A 196 1.82 20.32 -8.47
CA SER A 196 2.55 19.16 -7.97
C SER A 196 2.65 18.06 -9.01
N THR A 197 3.75 17.33 -9.01
CA THR A 197 3.91 16.12 -9.80
C THR A 197 4.74 15.10 -9.03
N ASP A 198 4.37 13.82 -9.21
CA ASP A 198 5.04 12.68 -8.61
C ASP A 198 5.09 11.55 -9.63
N PHE A 199 6.28 10.99 -9.86
CA PHE A 199 6.47 9.88 -10.78
C PHE A 199 7.74 9.08 -10.49
N GLY A 200 7.65 7.76 -10.74
CA GLY A 200 8.76 6.84 -10.72
C GLY A 200 9.06 6.27 -12.11
N ILE A 201 10.32 6.14 -12.45
CA ILE A 201 10.80 5.53 -13.69
C ILE A 201 11.58 4.26 -13.34
N PRO A 202 11.01 3.07 -13.53
CA PRO A 202 11.71 1.82 -13.30
C PRO A 202 12.64 1.48 -14.46
N PHE A 203 13.83 1.02 -14.14
CA PHE A 203 14.83 0.54 -15.09
C PHE A 203 15.75 -0.49 -14.45
N LYS A 204 16.49 -1.23 -15.26
CA LYS A 204 17.52 -2.15 -14.76
C LYS A 204 18.90 -1.51 -14.81
N MET A 205 19.61 -1.60 -13.69
CA MET A 205 21.02 -1.24 -13.60
C MET A 205 21.82 -2.53 -13.31
N GLY A 206 22.16 -3.25 -14.38
CA GLY A 206 22.75 -4.59 -14.26
C GLY A 206 21.77 -5.59 -13.63
N LYS A 207 22.10 -6.11 -12.44
CA LYS A 207 21.23 -7.03 -11.68
C LYS A 207 20.27 -6.32 -10.73
N LEU A 208 20.36 -4.99 -10.60
CA LEU A 208 19.54 -4.19 -9.72
C LEU A 208 18.24 -3.80 -10.44
N ASP A 209 17.12 -4.06 -9.79
CA ASP A 209 15.84 -3.46 -10.13
C ASP A 209 15.84 -2.06 -9.53
N THR A 210 15.81 -1.04 -10.36
CA THR A 210 15.98 0.35 -9.93
C THR A 210 14.73 1.15 -10.29
N VAL A 211 14.32 2.05 -9.40
CA VAL A 211 13.31 3.06 -9.67
C VAL A 211 13.92 4.43 -9.40
N TRP A 212 13.81 5.33 -10.36
CA TRP A 212 14.14 6.74 -10.20
C TRP A 212 12.86 7.49 -9.85
N ASP A 213 12.72 7.89 -8.59
CA ASP A 213 11.58 8.59 -8.05
C ASP A 213 11.81 10.09 -8.07
N ASN A 214 10.81 10.86 -8.52
CA ASN A 214 10.87 12.31 -8.61
C ASN A 214 9.57 12.90 -8.09
N SER A 215 9.69 13.99 -7.33
CA SER A 215 8.57 14.76 -6.81
C SER A 215 8.83 16.25 -6.98
N ILE A 216 7.84 16.97 -7.41
CA ILE A 216 7.83 18.43 -7.46
C ILE A 216 6.57 18.87 -6.76
N ASP A 217 6.71 19.75 -5.78
CA ASP A 217 5.62 20.43 -5.11
C ASP A 217 5.96 21.92 -5.07
N PHE A 218 5.07 22.73 -5.57
CA PHE A 218 5.21 24.17 -5.65
C PHE A 218 3.89 24.79 -5.26
N SER A 219 3.93 25.76 -4.36
CA SER A 219 2.74 26.48 -3.93
C SER A 219 3.04 27.94 -3.68
N TYR A 220 2.03 28.77 -3.86
CA TYR A 220 2.08 30.19 -3.56
C TYR A 220 0.80 30.62 -2.89
N THR A 221 0.92 31.12 -1.67
CA THR A 221 -0.16 31.78 -0.92
C THR A 221 -0.18 33.26 -1.30
N PHE A 222 -1.33 33.76 -1.70
CA PHE A 222 -1.46 35.15 -2.11
C PHE A 222 -1.27 36.08 -0.92
N GLY A 223 -0.29 36.94 -1.03
CA GLY A 223 0.12 37.85 0.04
C GLY A 223 1.49 37.52 0.63
N ASP A 224 1.99 36.32 0.42
CA ASP A 224 3.33 35.94 0.83
C ASP A 224 4.40 36.58 -0.05
N SER A 225 5.58 36.78 0.51
CA SER A 225 6.72 37.42 -0.18
C SER A 225 7.30 36.54 -1.29
N SER A 226 7.14 35.24 -1.23
CA SER A 226 7.62 34.32 -2.27
C SER A 226 6.96 32.93 -2.15
N PRO A 227 7.06 32.08 -3.22
CA PRO A 227 6.49 30.74 -3.21
C PRO A 227 7.26 29.75 -2.34
N GLU A 228 6.57 28.71 -1.92
CA GLU A 228 7.12 27.51 -1.32
C GLU A 228 7.37 26.43 -2.39
N TRP A 229 8.37 25.60 -2.17
CA TRP A 229 8.61 24.42 -3.01
C TRP A 229 9.28 23.28 -2.28
N ASN A 230 9.10 22.09 -2.82
CA ASN A 230 9.81 20.88 -2.45
C ASN A 230 10.12 20.09 -3.74
N PHE A 231 11.38 20.06 -4.13
CA PHE A 231 11.87 19.30 -5.26
C PHE A 231 12.64 18.10 -4.76
N GLY A 232 12.08 16.90 -4.96
CA GLY A 232 12.70 15.66 -4.53
C GLY A 232 13.11 14.78 -5.70
N THR A 233 14.32 14.19 -5.63
CA THR A 233 14.76 13.14 -6.54
C THR A 233 15.44 12.04 -5.75
N GLY A 234 15.28 10.80 -6.20
CA GLY A 234 15.85 9.67 -5.49
C GLY A 234 15.98 8.42 -6.34
N LEU A 235 16.77 7.49 -5.85
CA LEU A 235 16.95 6.18 -6.43
C LEU A 235 16.62 5.12 -5.38
N LYS A 236 15.73 4.21 -5.75
CA LYS A 236 15.47 2.98 -5.01
C LYS A 236 16.01 1.82 -5.80
N MET A 237 16.96 1.10 -5.23
CA MET A 237 17.65 -0.02 -5.86
C MET A 237 17.37 -1.29 -5.09
N ALA A 238 16.94 -2.34 -5.76
CA ALA A 238 16.68 -3.64 -5.17
C ALA A 238 17.51 -4.72 -5.86
N LEU A 239 18.27 -5.47 -5.07
CA LEU A 239 18.97 -6.68 -5.51
C LEU A 239 18.18 -7.90 -5.00
N PRO A 240 17.39 -8.56 -5.86
CA PRO A 240 16.59 -9.69 -5.46
C PRO A 240 17.40 -10.98 -5.34
N PHE A 241 17.12 -11.76 -4.30
CA PHE A 241 17.54 -13.15 -4.09
C PHE A 241 16.30 -14.03 -3.90
N ASP A 242 16.45 -15.33 -3.80
CA ASP A 242 15.31 -16.26 -3.71
C ASP A 242 14.42 -15.98 -2.48
N LYS A 243 15.01 -15.81 -1.30
CA LYS A 243 14.27 -15.62 -0.03
C LYS A 243 14.34 -14.23 0.56
N TYR A 244 15.19 -13.35 0.03
CA TYR A 244 15.34 -11.99 0.54
C TYR A 244 15.71 -11.04 -0.60
N SER A 245 15.64 -9.74 -0.34
CA SER A 245 16.13 -8.72 -1.24
C SER A 245 16.94 -7.70 -0.45
N LEU A 246 17.96 -7.15 -1.04
CA LEU A 246 18.66 -5.99 -0.47
C LEU A 246 18.08 -4.75 -1.14
N ILE A 247 17.54 -3.84 -0.36
CA ILE A 247 16.94 -2.60 -0.87
C ILE A 247 17.73 -1.43 -0.31
N PHE A 248 18.18 -0.57 -1.20
CA PHE A 248 18.87 0.66 -0.89
C PHE A 248 18.11 1.84 -1.48
N ASN A 249 17.86 2.87 -0.66
CA ASN A 249 17.21 4.10 -1.08
C ASN A 249 18.13 5.28 -0.81
N ILE A 250 18.21 6.20 -1.76
CA ILE A 250 18.79 7.51 -1.56
C ILE A 250 17.83 8.54 -2.15
N LYS A 251 17.51 9.58 -1.39
CA LYS A 251 16.65 10.68 -1.84
C LYS A 251 17.22 11.98 -1.36
N GLN A 252 17.31 12.95 -2.27
CA GLN A 252 17.60 14.34 -1.97
C GLN A 252 16.35 15.18 -2.21
N SER A 253 16.04 16.08 -1.30
CA SER A 253 14.98 17.06 -1.45
C SER A 253 15.54 18.46 -1.24
N PHE A 254 15.13 19.40 -2.10
CA PHE A 254 15.44 20.81 -2.00
C PHE A 254 14.15 21.54 -1.63
N ILE A 255 14.14 22.13 -0.43
CA ILE A 255 12.93 22.63 0.21
C ILE A 255 13.07 24.11 0.45
N LYS A 256 12.01 24.85 0.14
CA LYS A 256 11.77 26.21 0.59
C LYS A 256 10.42 26.28 1.24
N ASN A 257 10.39 26.73 2.47
CA ASN A 257 9.20 26.82 3.28
C ASN A 257 9.09 28.19 3.92
N PHE A 258 7.91 28.80 3.93
CA PHE A 258 7.68 30.17 4.40
C PHE A 258 6.97 30.29 5.73
N ASP A 259 6.55 29.20 6.33
CA ASP A 259 5.89 29.20 7.66
C ASP A 259 6.77 29.74 8.80
N TYR A 260 7.83 30.49 8.47
CA TYR A 260 8.91 30.84 9.37
C TYR A 260 9.18 32.35 9.42
N ASP A 261 8.16 33.11 9.70
CA ASP A 261 8.26 34.58 9.90
C ASP A 261 8.94 34.98 11.22
N GLY A 262 9.88 34.17 11.70
CA GLY A 262 10.58 34.47 12.94
C GLY A 262 9.69 34.32 14.17
N GLU A 263 8.66 33.53 14.11
CA GLU A 263 7.75 33.27 15.21
C GLU A 263 8.22 32.14 16.12
N TRP A 264 7.91 32.30 17.41
CA TRP A 264 8.05 31.21 18.36
C TRP A 264 6.89 30.24 18.22
N LYS A 265 7.16 29.02 17.75
CA LYS A 265 6.18 27.94 17.74
C LYS A 265 6.44 26.99 18.91
N GLY A 266 5.37 26.55 19.58
CA GLY A 266 5.42 25.67 20.74
C GLY A 266 5.15 26.38 22.08
N THR A 267 5.04 25.61 23.15
CA THR A 267 4.73 26.09 24.51
C THR A 267 5.82 25.72 25.50
N GLY A 268 6.10 26.61 26.47
CA GLY A 268 7.04 26.36 27.56
C GLY A 268 8.50 26.24 27.10
N GLU A 269 9.24 25.31 27.68
CA GLU A 269 10.66 25.06 27.36
C GLU A 269 10.90 24.50 25.95
N TYR A 270 9.86 24.07 25.28
CA TYR A 270 9.91 23.51 23.91
C TYR A 270 9.58 24.53 22.83
N ARG A 271 9.70 25.84 23.14
CA ARG A 271 9.55 26.87 22.13
C ARG A 271 10.76 26.87 21.20
N THR A 272 10.49 26.74 19.92
CA THR A 272 11.50 26.81 18.87
C THR A 272 11.35 28.13 18.13
N TYR A 273 12.43 28.89 18.05
CA TYR A 273 12.47 30.11 17.26
C TYR A 273 12.93 29.78 15.85
N TYR A 274 12.11 30.11 14.87
CA TYR A 274 12.42 29.91 13.48
C TYR A 274 12.99 31.17 12.88
N LYS A 275 14.22 31.12 12.39
CA LYS A 275 14.88 32.23 11.73
C LYS A 275 14.53 32.29 10.26
N TYR A 276 14.44 33.50 9.74
CA TYR A 276 14.13 33.82 8.36
C TYR A 276 15.11 33.21 7.33
N ASN A 277 16.35 32.96 7.73
CA ASN A 277 17.42 32.52 6.84
C ASN A 277 17.44 31.01 6.56
N ASP A 278 16.68 30.22 7.33
CA ASP A 278 16.71 28.75 7.24
C ASP A 278 15.51 28.18 6.48
N SER A 279 14.81 29.03 5.72
CA SER A 279 13.68 28.63 4.87
C SER A 279 14.07 27.84 3.62
N LEU A 280 15.37 27.78 3.29
CA LEU A 280 15.91 27.15 2.09
C LEU A 280 16.99 26.14 2.48
N TYR A 281 16.68 24.85 2.34
CA TYR A 281 17.56 23.78 2.80
C TYR A 281 17.43 22.51 1.97
N PHE A 282 18.40 21.61 2.15
CA PHE A 282 18.40 20.28 1.57
C PHE A 282 18.11 19.22 2.63
N VAL A 283 17.41 18.18 2.22
CA VAL A 283 17.17 16.98 3.03
C VAL A 283 17.69 15.77 2.29
N GLU A 284 18.69 15.12 2.89
CA GLU A 284 19.22 13.85 2.41
C GLU A 284 18.59 12.70 3.21
N ASN A 285 18.05 11.72 2.51
CA ASN A 285 17.56 10.50 3.12
C ASN A 285 18.28 9.31 2.51
N VAL A 286 18.87 8.47 3.35
CA VAL A 286 19.51 7.23 2.96
C VAL A 286 18.90 6.09 3.75
N GLY A 287 18.40 5.07 3.05
CA GLY A 287 17.75 3.93 3.67
C GLY A 287 18.29 2.61 3.16
N PHE A 288 18.35 1.64 4.05
CA PHE A 288 18.70 0.27 3.74
C PHE A 288 17.69 -0.67 4.42
N SER A 289 17.21 -1.67 3.69
CA SER A 289 16.31 -2.68 4.25
C SER A 289 16.49 -4.04 3.59
N ILE A 290 16.15 -5.09 4.35
CA ILE A 290 16.30 -6.48 3.92
C ILE A 290 14.96 -7.21 4.14
N PRO A 291 14.00 -7.13 3.23
CA PRO A 291 12.80 -7.97 3.32
C PRO A 291 13.16 -9.44 3.11
N ILE A 292 12.93 -10.27 4.13
CA ILE A 292 13.19 -11.69 4.18
C ILE A 292 11.86 -12.44 4.18
N VAL A 293 11.66 -13.35 3.24
CA VAL A 293 10.48 -14.22 3.22
C VAL A 293 10.67 -15.32 4.27
N ILE A 294 9.87 -15.28 5.34
CA ILE A 294 9.86 -16.31 6.39
C ILE A 294 9.06 -17.52 5.93
N GLN A 295 7.84 -17.27 5.41
CA GLN A 295 6.90 -18.31 5.03
C GLN A 295 5.94 -17.79 3.96
N GLU A 296 5.45 -18.69 3.11
CA GLU A 296 4.36 -18.43 2.18
C GLU A 296 3.09 -19.14 2.68
N VAL A 297 2.01 -18.37 2.84
CA VAL A 297 0.72 -18.88 3.32
C VAL A 297 -0.30 -18.70 2.20
N ASN A 298 -0.87 -19.81 1.72
CA ASN A 298 -1.68 -19.87 0.49
C ASN A 298 -2.76 -18.78 0.33
N ASN A 299 -3.41 -18.36 1.42
CA ASN A 299 -4.49 -17.37 1.35
C ASN A 299 -4.09 -15.96 1.86
N TRP A 300 -2.96 -15.84 2.53
CA TRP A 300 -2.53 -14.60 3.20
C TRP A 300 -1.32 -13.96 2.53
N GLY A 301 -0.72 -14.65 1.54
CA GLY A 301 0.50 -14.19 0.87
C GLY A 301 1.77 -14.57 1.63
N ARG A 302 2.85 -13.87 1.34
CA ARG A 302 4.15 -14.10 1.96
C ARG A 302 4.27 -13.34 3.27
N ILE A 303 4.81 -13.99 4.29
CA ILE A 303 5.18 -13.35 5.55
C ILE A 303 6.60 -12.84 5.40
N TYR A 304 6.77 -11.53 5.57
CA TYR A 304 8.06 -10.85 5.51
C TYR A 304 8.52 -10.42 6.90
N TYR A 305 9.78 -10.59 7.16
CA TYR A 305 10.52 -9.91 8.22
C TYR A 305 11.48 -8.94 7.55
N THR A 306 11.38 -7.67 7.88
CA THR A 306 12.13 -6.61 7.21
C THR A 306 12.86 -5.75 8.25
N PRO A 307 14.10 -6.06 8.61
CA PRO A 307 14.95 -5.11 9.32
C PRO A 307 15.32 -3.95 8.39
N PHE A 308 15.42 -2.74 8.96
CA PHE A 308 15.76 -1.55 8.21
C PHE A 308 16.56 -0.55 9.05
N VAL A 309 17.28 0.32 8.36
CA VAL A 309 17.90 1.51 8.90
C VAL A 309 17.72 2.66 7.90
N ASN A 310 17.36 3.83 8.41
CA ASN A 310 17.26 5.06 7.64
C ASN A 310 18.06 6.15 8.36
N ALA A 311 18.77 6.96 7.59
CA ALA A 311 19.46 8.14 8.06
C ALA A 311 18.89 9.36 7.34
N THR A 312 18.70 10.44 8.07
CA THR A 312 18.26 11.73 7.55
C THR A 312 19.24 12.79 7.94
N TYR A 313 19.55 13.69 7.00
CA TYR A 313 20.48 14.77 7.19
C TYR A 313 19.95 16.02 6.51
N ASN A 314 19.77 17.07 7.29
CA ASN A 314 19.32 18.36 6.79
C ASN A 314 20.51 19.33 6.77
N TRP A 315 20.68 20.06 5.69
CA TRP A 315 21.74 21.06 5.54
C TRP A 315 21.31 22.20 4.61
N ASP A 316 21.92 23.35 4.78
CA ASP A 316 21.75 24.51 3.91
C ASP A 316 23.05 24.91 3.22
N PHE A 317 23.07 26.06 2.52
CA PHE A 317 24.28 26.56 1.84
C PHE A 317 25.38 27.03 2.79
N ASP A 318 25.02 27.41 4.01
CA ASP A 318 25.94 27.87 5.05
C ASP A 318 26.43 26.71 5.94
N GLY A 319 25.88 25.52 5.72
CA GLY A 319 26.16 24.31 6.48
C GLY A 319 25.05 23.95 7.46
N ILE A 320 25.33 23.01 8.37
CA ILE A 320 24.37 22.62 9.40
C ILE A 320 24.44 23.61 10.53
N HIS A 321 23.36 24.34 10.77
CA HIS A 321 23.19 25.17 11.93
C HIS A 321 22.78 24.32 13.13
N ASN A 322 23.73 23.94 13.97
CA ASN A 322 23.49 23.10 15.14
C ASN A 322 22.53 23.74 16.16
N ASP A 323 22.43 25.08 16.13
CA ASP A 323 21.56 25.86 17.02
C ASP A 323 20.12 25.98 16.51
N ASP A 324 19.88 25.61 15.25
CA ASP A 324 18.57 25.66 14.64
C ASP A 324 17.90 24.29 14.81
N THR A 325 17.12 24.16 15.86
CA THR A 325 16.27 22.98 16.12
C THR A 325 15.28 22.67 15.00
N TYR A 326 15.15 23.61 14.08
CA TYR A 326 14.36 23.54 12.88
C TYR A 326 14.97 22.62 11.81
N LEU A 327 16.23 22.77 11.50
CA LEU A 327 16.94 21.76 10.75
C LEU A 327 17.17 20.59 11.70
N LEU A 328 16.20 19.70 11.79
CA LEU A 328 16.22 18.52 12.67
C LEU A 328 17.47 17.66 12.48
N GLY A 329 18.64 18.24 12.47
CA GLY A 329 20.00 17.71 12.33
C GLY A 329 20.14 16.23 12.00
N PRO A 330 21.32 15.66 12.00
CA PRO A 330 21.44 14.25 11.62
C PRO A 330 20.58 13.36 12.54
N GLY A 331 19.70 12.60 11.90
CA GLY A 331 18.83 11.65 12.55
C GLY A 331 19.04 10.25 11.99
N MET A 332 18.83 9.25 12.83
CA MET A 332 18.84 7.84 12.41
C MET A 332 17.64 7.11 12.97
N THR A 333 17.00 6.31 12.13
CA THR A 333 15.93 5.40 12.55
C THR A 333 16.31 3.99 12.14
N PHE A 334 16.32 3.08 13.11
CA PHE A 334 16.47 1.65 12.83
C PHE A 334 15.29 0.89 13.40
N GLY A 335 14.98 -0.23 12.81
CA GLY A 335 13.82 -0.99 13.24
C GLY A 335 13.60 -2.25 12.45
N GLN A 336 12.44 -2.82 12.65
CA GLN A 336 12.01 -4.05 12.00
C GLN A 336 10.51 -4.04 11.78
N THR A 337 10.10 -4.61 10.65
CA THR A 337 8.69 -4.81 10.29
C THR A 337 8.42 -6.28 10.07
N ILE A 338 7.37 -6.81 10.68
CA ILE A 338 6.77 -8.09 10.29
C ILE A 338 5.48 -7.77 9.53
N SER A 339 5.37 -8.24 8.31
CA SER A 339 4.19 -7.97 7.50
C SER A 339 3.76 -9.19 6.70
N THR A 340 2.45 -9.29 6.49
CA THR A 340 1.85 -10.24 5.57
C THR A 340 0.58 -9.65 5.02
N GLY A 341 0.18 -10.07 3.85
CA GLY A 341 -1.10 -9.65 3.33
C GLY A 341 -1.31 -10.02 1.88
N ARG A 342 -2.55 -10.28 1.60
CA ARG A 342 -3.05 -10.48 0.26
C ARG A 342 -4.45 -9.93 0.18
N VAL A 343 -4.63 -8.91 -0.63
CA VAL A 343 -5.92 -8.28 -0.90
C VAL A 343 -6.23 -8.42 -2.37
N ASN A 344 -7.30 -9.15 -2.67
CA ASN A 344 -7.78 -9.36 -4.03
C ASN A 344 -8.98 -8.44 -4.30
N TRP A 345 -9.14 -8.01 -5.55
CA TRP A 345 -10.33 -7.33 -6.00
C TRP A 345 -11.32 -8.33 -6.59
N ILE A 346 -12.53 -8.34 -6.05
CA ILE A 346 -13.67 -9.07 -6.61
C ILE A 346 -14.65 -8.01 -7.10
N GLU A 347 -14.70 -7.81 -8.41
CA GLU A 347 -15.34 -6.63 -9.03
C GLU A 347 -14.78 -5.31 -8.46
N ASN A 348 -15.59 -4.54 -7.72
CA ASN A 348 -15.19 -3.31 -7.04
C ASN A 348 -15.19 -3.44 -5.50
N PHE A 349 -15.10 -4.66 -4.98
CA PHE A 349 -14.93 -4.94 -3.57
C PHE A 349 -13.56 -5.56 -3.29
N ARG A 350 -12.99 -5.25 -2.14
CA ARG A 350 -11.75 -5.88 -1.65
C ARG A 350 -12.07 -7.15 -0.87
N ASN A 351 -11.21 -8.15 -0.97
CA ASN A 351 -11.32 -9.40 -0.22
C ASN A 351 -9.93 -9.87 0.19
N GLY A 352 -9.69 -10.06 1.47
CA GLY A 352 -8.40 -10.49 1.98
C GLY A 352 -8.01 -9.81 3.27
N ILE A 353 -6.72 -9.86 3.56
CA ILE A 353 -6.13 -9.35 4.79
C ILE A 353 -4.82 -8.63 4.47
N ASN A 354 -4.50 -7.60 5.25
CA ASN A 354 -3.17 -6.99 5.30
C ASN A 354 -2.82 -6.71 6.76
N VAL A 355 -1.63 -7.13 7.19
CA VAL A 355 -1.14 -7.00 8.58
C VAL A 355 0.27 -6.46 8.53
N SER A 356 0.57 -5.47 9.35
CA SER A 356 1.93 -5.03 9.61
C SER A 356 2.13 -4.70 11.08
N LEU A 357 3.30 -5.05 11.58
CA LEU A 357 3.78 -4.68 12.91
C LEU A 357 5.20 -4.15 12.74
N THR A 358 5.39 -2.88 13.10
CA THR A 358 6.68 -2.21 12.98
C THR A 358 7.16 -1.73 14.34
N GLN A 359 8.36 -2.07 14.69
CA GLN A 359 9.09 -1.53 15.83
C GLN A 359 10.18 -0.61 15.29
N ILE A 360 10.26 0.60 15.85
CA ILE A 360 11.22 1.63 15.45
C ILE A 360 11.99 2.17 16.64
N PHE A 361 13.20 2.61 16.37
CA PHE A 361 14.08 3.30 17.31
C PHE A 361 14.67 4.49 16.57
N GLY A 362 14.11 5.67 16.84
CA GLY A 362 14.58 6.93 16.28
C GLY A 362 15.60 7.59 17.23
N TYR A 363 16.61 8.20 16.67
CA TYR A 363 17.57 9.01 17.40
C TYR A 363 17.90 10.27 16.61
N ASN A 364 17.80 11.41 17.26
CA ASN A 364 18.21 12.70 16.71
C ASN A 364 19.52 13.14 17.40
N PHE A 365 20.56 13.38 16.61
CA PHE A 365 21.89 13.67 17.12
C PHE A 365 22.04 15.12 17.61
N ASN A 366 21.19 16.05 17.20
CA ASN A 366 21.21 17.43 17.69
C ASN A 366 20.52 17.58 19.04
N SER A 367 19.30 17.05 19.15
CA SER A 367 18.51 17.13 20.37
C SER A 367 18.82 16.00 21.35
N TYR A 368 19.67 15.03 20.98
CA TYR A 368 19.94 13.81 21.73
C TYR A 368 18.67 13.03 22.10
N ALA A 369 17.62 13.25 21.34
CA ALA A 369 16.33 12.63 21.59
C ALA A 369 16.29 11.20 21.06
N PHE A 370 15.96 10.27 21.95
CA PHE A 370 15.71 8.88 21.61
C PHE A 370 14.21 8.59 21.64
N ASN A 371 13.64 8.20 20.50
CA ASN A 371 12.21 7.96 20.35
C ASN A 371 11.92 6.52 19.88
N PRO A 372 11.83 5.57 20.80
CA PRO A 372 11.36 4.23 20.48
C PRO A 372 9.84 4.21 20.31
N GLY A 373 9.39 3.42 19.36
CA GLY A 373 7.96 3.30 19.06
C GLY A 373 7.58 1.95 18.46
N ILE A 374 6.31 1.68 18.50
CA ILE A 374 5.69 0.53 17.87
C ILE A 374 4.43 0.96 17.14
N THR A 375 4.23 0.46 15.93
CA THR A 375 3.00 0.66 15.15
C THR A 375 2.46 -0.68 14.66
N ALA A 376 1.16 -0.84 14.68
CA ALA A 376 0.48 -2.04 14.19
C ALA A 376 -0.70 -1.64 13.30
N GLU A 377 -0.86 -2.30 12.18
CA GLU A 377 -2.00 -2.12 11.29
C GLU A 377 -2.56 -3.49 10.88
N LEU A 378 -3.89 -3.63 10.94
CA LEU A 378 -4.61 -4.80 10.49
C LEU A 378 -5.80 -4.36 9.64
N LYS A 379 -5.77 -4.69 8.35
CA LYS A 379 -6.85 -4.44 7.40
C LYS A 379 -7.52 -5.75 7.01
N LEU A 380 -8.80 -5.84 7.24
CA LEU A 380 -9.63 -6.99 6.93
C LEU A 380 -10.68 -6.61 5.89
N TYR A 381 -10.79 -7.40 4.84
CA TYR A 381 -11.74 -7.17 3.76
C TYR A 381 -12.51 -8.45 3.45
N LYS A 382 -13.82 -8.32 3.29
CA LYS A 382 -14.67 -9.42 2.83
C LYS A 382 -15.62 -8.94 1.74
N ALA A 383 -15.51 -9.55 0.57
CA ALA A 383 -16.39 -9.28 -0.55
C ALA A 383 -17.53 -10.30 -0.61
N PHE A 384 -18.74 -9.81 -0.83
CA PHE A 384 -19.93 -10.57 -1.19
C PHE A 384 -20.44 -10.06 -2.54
N LYS A 385 -21.50 -10.66 -3.08
CA LYS A 385 -22.02 -10.32 -4.41
C LYS A 385 -22.34 -8.83 -4.59
N ASN A 386 -22.99 -8.20 -3.60
CA ASN A 386 -23.44 -6.80 -3.67
C ASN A 386 -23.00 -5.99 -2.44
N LEU A 387 -22.18 -6.54 -1.58
CA LEU A 387 -21.78 -5.96 -0.31
C LEU A 387 -20.31 -6.25 -0.06
N GLY A 388 -19.57 -5.24 0.40
CA GLY A 388 -18.25 -5.39 0.98
C GLY A 388 -18.30 -5.12 2.48
N LEU A 389 -17.38 -5.70 3.22
CA LEU A 389 -17.07 -5.33 4.60
C LEU A 389 -15.59 -4.99 4.66
N SER A 390 -15.26 -3.91 5.34
CA SER A 390 -13.89 -3.46 5.57
C SER A 390 -13.73 -3.06 7.03
N ALA A 391 -12.68 -3.55 7.66
CA ALA A 391 -12.27 -3.12 8.98
C ALA A 391 -10.77 -2.81 8.95
N ASP A 392 -10.39 -1.61 9.40
CA ASP A 392 -9.01 -1.18 9.59
C ASP A 392 -8.78 -0.91 11.07
N LEU A 393 -7.77 -1.58 11.63
CA LEU A 393 -7.31 -1.41 12.99
C LEU A 393 -5.89 -0.85 12.93
N TYR A 394 -5.70 0.35 13.43
CA TYR A 394 -4.40 0.99 13.54
C TYR A 394 -4.09 1.30 15.00
N ALA A 395 -2.91 0.96 15.44
CA ALA A 395 -2.44 1.25 16.80
C ALA A 395 -0.98 1.69 16.77
N TYR A 396 -0.64 2.63 17.63
CA TYR A 396 0.74 3.01 17.85
C TYR A 396 1.00 3.41 19.30
N ALA A 397 2.26 3.33 19.70
CA ALA A 397 2.76 3.86 20.98
C ALA A 397 4.21 4.30 20.80
N TYR A 398 4.50 5.54 21.22
CA TYR A 398 5.83 6.13 21.28
C TYR A 398 6.19 6.41 22.74
N MET A 399 7.47 6.27 23.09
CA MET A 399 7.94 6.63 24.45
C MET A 399 8.16 8.15 24.57
N ASN A 400 8.73 8.74 23.53
CA ASN A 400 9.02 10.17 23.47
C ASN A 400 8.50 10.70 22.13
N GLY A 401 7.47 11.54 22.16
CA GLY A 401 6.84 12.08 20.97
C GLY A 401 5.41 11.61 20.80
N THR A 402 4.74 12.25 19.89
CA THR A 402 3.33 12.03 19.55
C THR A 402 3.18 11.76 18.05
N ASP A 403 2.05 11.20 17.66
CA ASP A 403 1.62 11.10 16.27
C ASP A 403 0.16 11.54 16.16
N ASN A 404 -0.24 12.04 14.99
CA ASN A 404 -1.57 12.55 14.74
C ASN A 404 -2.45 11.47 14.09
N PHE A 405 -3.45 11.01 14.80
CA PHE A 405 -4.42 10.05 14.28
C PHE A 405 -5.67 10.69 13.66
N GLY A 406 -5.79 12.03 13.68
CA GLY A 406 -6.97 12.75 13.20
C GLY A 406 -7.25 12.55 11.72
N SER A 407 -6.21 12.33 10.90
CA SER A 407 -6.37 12.03 9.47
C SER A 407 -7.10 10.71 9.19
N ARG A 408 -7.17 9.82 10.18
CA ARG A 408 -7.87 8.52 10.09
C ARG A 408 -9.33 8.59 10.52
N LEU A 409 -9.81 9.75 10.97
CA LEU A 409 -11.18 9.93 11.44
C LEU A 409 -11.96 10.82 10.46
N ARG A 410 -13.10 10.35 10.01
CA ARG A 410 -14.05 11.09 9.19
C ARG A 410 -15.08 11.75 10.10
N GLY A 411 -15.47 12.98 9.81
CA GLY A 411 -16.47 13.70 10.62
C GLY A 411 -15.93 14.36 11.89
N ILE A 412 -14.63 14.26 12.14
CA ILE A 412 -13.93 14.94 13.23
C ILE A 412 -13.07 16.04 12.62
N ARG A 413 -13.38 17.29 12.91
CA ARG A 413 -12.62 18.44 12.40
C ARG A 413 -11.41 18.69 13.29
N LYS A 414 -10.24 18.81 12.68
CA LYS A 414 -8.94 18.96 13.34
C LYS A 414 -8.85 20.18 14.25
N ASP A 415 -9.26 21.29 13.74
CA ASP A 415 -9.20 22.64 14.30
C ASP A 415 -10.20 22.89 15.44
N GLN A 416 -11.17 22.01 15.60
CA GLN A 416 -12.17 22.13 16.66
C GLN A 416 -11.65 21.80 18.06
N TYR A 417 -10.46 21.26 18.13
CA TYR A 417 -9.86 20.79 19.38
C TYR A 417 -8.62 21.58 19.77
N TYR A 418 -8.20 22.56 18.94
CA TYR A 418 -6.91 23.20 19.06
C TYR A 418 -6.94 24.65 19.53
N ASP A 419 -8.08 25.34 19.49
CA ASP A 419 -8.03 26.76 19.76
C ASP A 419 -9.12 27.23 20.72
N SER A 420 -8.67 27.72 21.88
CA SER A 420 -9.31 28.81 22.57
C SER A 420 -8.21 29.77 22.99
N ASP A 421 -8.25 30.96 22.46
CA ASP A 421 -7.52 32.13 22.99
C ASP A 421 -7.93 32.41 24.45
N ASP A 422 -8.91 31.70 24.98
CA ASP A 422 -9.36 31.78 26.35
C ASP A 422 -8.56 30.79 27.23
N PRO A 423 -7.65 31.30 28.10
CA PRO A 423 -6.88 30.44 28.99
C PRO A 423 -7.71 29.66 30.01
N ASN A 424 -9.01 29.93 30.12
CA ASN A 424 -9.91 29.19 30.99
C ASN A 424 -10.60 28.01 30.29
N ILE A 425 -10.44 27.88 28.99
CA ILE A 425 -10.94 26.74 28.24
C ILE A 425 -9.82 25.70 28.08
N ALA A 426 -9.75 24.75 28.98
CA ALA A 426 -8.80 23.64 28.86
C ALA A 426 -9.13 22.82 27.63
N ILE A 427 -8.17 22.66 26.71
CA ILE A 427 -8.25 21.70 25.60
C ILE A 427 -8.15 20.32 26.24
N LEU A 428 -9.26 19.61 26.34
CA LEU A 428 -9.29 18.31 27.00
C LEU A 428 -9.07 17.14 26.02
N LYS A 429 -8.96 17.41 24.71
CA LYS A 429 -8.74 16.39 23.69
C LYS A 429 -7.91 16.92 22.53
N SER A 430 -6.91 16.18 22.16
CA SER A 430 -6.11 16.38 20.95
C SER A 430 -6.10 15.11 20.09
N THR A 431 -5.97 15.26 18.78
CA THR A 431 -5.70 14.14 17.88
C THR A 431 -4.21 13.75 17.85
N ASP A 432 -3.35 14.54 18.51
CA ASP A 432 -1.95 14.20 18.74
C ASP A 432 -1.83 13.49 20.08
N ALA A 433 -1.27 12.29 20.07
CA ALA A 433 -1.12 11.49 21.27
C ALA A 433 0.14 10.61 21.21
N GLN A 434 0.70 10.27 22.37
CA GLN A 434 1.80 9.31 22.48
C GLN A 434 1.36 7.90 22.07
N ALA A 435 0.12 7.53 22.33
CA ALA A 435 -0.42 6.23 21.99
C ALA A 435 -1.90 6.35 21.59
N ALA A 436 -2.27 5.68 20.50
CA ALA A 436 -3.64 5.61 20.06
C ALA A 436 -3.98 4.25 19.46
N PHE A 437 -5.27 3.93 19.50
CA PHE A 437 -5.89 2.81 18.83
C PHE A 437 -7.06 3.36 18.00
N VAL A 438 -7.02 3.14 16.69
CA VAL A 438 -8.04 3.62 15.75
C VAL A 438 -8.69 2.41 15.08
N PHE A 439 -10.00 2.41 15.05
CA PHE A 439 -10.83 1.43 14.36
C PHE A 439 -11.70 2.13 13.33
N ASN A 440 -11.56 1.74 12.07
CA ASN A 440 -12.41 2.21 10.98
C ASN A 440 -13.19 1.03 10.42
N PHE A 441 -14.48 1.19 10.27
CA PHE A 441 -15.37 0.19 9.70
C PHE A 441 -16.17 0.77 8.54
N ASP A 442 -16.20 0.06 7.41
CA ASP A 442 -16.96 0.42 6.23
C ASP A 442 -17.76 -0.75 5.70
N MET A 443 -18.96 -0.44 5.19
CA MET A 443 -19.85 -1.42 4.60
C MET A 443 -20.34 -0.95 3.22
N PRO A 444 -19.48 -0.96 2.18
CA PRO A 444 -19.88 -0.56 0.83
C PRO A 444 -20.94 -1.52 0.26
N ILE A 445 -22.05 -0.96 -0.17
CA ILE A 445 -23.20 -1.65 -0.76
C ILE A 445 -23.35 -1.17 -2.20
N LYS A 446 -23.36 -2.09 -3.14
CA LYS A 446 -23.60 -1.81 -4.55
C LYS A 446 -25.06 -1.45 -4.76
N LEU A 447 -25.32 -0.23 -5.20
CA LEU A 447 -26.66 0.26 -5.49
C LEU A 447 -27.08 -0.14 -6.91
N PHE A 448 -26.31 0.30 -7.91
CA PHE A 448 -26.61 0.05 -9.30
C PHE A 448 -25.34 0.18 -10.17
N ARG A 449 -25.44 -0.36 -11.39
CA ARG A 449 -24.46 -0.19 -12.45
C ARG A 449 -25.18 0.36 -13.68
N ILE A 450 -24.69 1.46 -14.23
CA ILE A 450 -25.26 2.10 -15.41
C ILE A 450 -24.37 1.84 -16.62
N TYR A 451 -24.98 1.33 -17.67
CA TYR A 451 -24.41 1.19 -19.00
C TYR A 451 -25.14 2.19 -19.91
N TRP A 452 -24.54 3.36 -20.13
CA TRP A 452 -25.18 4.46 -20.82
C TRP A 452 -25.55 4.13 -22.27
N GLU A 453 -24.81 3.22 -22.91
CA GLU A 453 -25.16 2.70 -24.23
C GLU A 453 -26.48 1.89 -24.26
N LYS A 454 -26.97 1.47 -23.11
CA LYS A 454 -28.27 0.76 -22.99
C LYS A 454 -29.43 1.69 -22.62
N VAL A 455 -29.14 2.95 -22.30
CA VAL A 455 -30.16 3.93 -21.91
C VAL A 455 -30.76 4.58 -23.15
N PRO A 456 -32.10 4.49 -23.36
CA PRO A 456 -32.77 5.18 -24.49
C PRO A 456 -32.41 6.66 -24.51
N VAL A 457 -32.26 7.24 -25.69
CA VAL A 457 -31.83 8.63 -25.94
C VAL A 457 -30.32 8.82 -25.78
N ILE A 458 -29.71 8.34 -24.70
CA ILE A 458 -28.27 8.52 -24.44
C ILE A 458 -27.44 7.59 -25.33
N ASN A 459 -27.96 6.42 -25.69
CA ASN A 459 -27.30 5.48 -26.62
C ASN A 459 -26.97 6.08 -28.01
N LYS A 460 -27.63 7.17 -28.40
CA LYS A 460 -27.33 7.91 -29.62
C LYS A 460 -26.02 8.69 -29.56
N ILE A 461 -25.50 8.91 -28.37
CA ILE A 461 -24.21 9.58 -28.14
C ILE A 461 -23.09 8.55 -28.24
N LYS A 462 -22.28 8.61 -29.29
CA LYS A 462 -21.18 7.64 -29.55
C LYS A 462 -20.19 7.50 -28.39
N ALA A 463 -20.09 8.50 -27.51
CA ALA A 463 -19.20 8.49 -26.38
C ALA A 463 -19.84 7.97 -25.07
N SER A 464 -21.15 7.62 -25.08
CA SER A 464 -21.89 7.27 -23.86
C SER A 464 -21.29 6.07 -23.12
N SER A 465 -20.83 5.04 -23.82
CA SER A 465 -20.18 3.87 -23.24
C SER A 465 -18.89 4.18 -22.47
N LYS A 466 -18.28 5.36 -22.72
CA LYS A 466 -17.08 5.78 -21.98
C LYS A 466 -17.37 6.19 -20.52
N PHE A 467 -18.62 6.48 -20.21
CA PHE A 467 -19.04 6.99 -18.90
C PHE A 467 -19.80 5.95 -18.06
N ASN A 468 -19.75 4.67 -18.46
CA ASN A 468 -20.33 3.60 -17.66
C ASN A 468 -19.78 3.63 -16.23
N LEU A 469 -20.66 3.49 -15.26
CA LEU A 469 -20.30 3.61 -13.85
C LEU A 469 -21.04 2.61 -12.96
N GLU A 470 -20.44 2.34 -11.82
CA GLU A 470 -21.07 1.65 -10.69
C GLU A 470 -21.14 2.61 -9.51
N ALA A 471 -22.31 2.69 -8.89
CA ALA A 471 -22.51 3.47 -7.68
C ALA A 471 -22.67 2.56 -6.46
N GLN A 472 -22.01 2.95 -5.39
CA GLN A 472 -22.09 2.28 -4.08
C GLN A 472 -22.40 3.32 -3.00
N ILE A 473 -23.01 2.89 -1.90
CA ILE A 473 -23.13 3.64 -0.67
C ILE A 473 -22.47 2.85 0.44
N SER A 474 -21.70 3.52 1.29
CA SER A 474 -20.98 2.89 2.39
C SER A 474 -21.27 3.60 3.70
N PRO A 475 -22.14 3.06 4.57
CA PRO A 475 -22.13 3.46 5.98
C PRO A 475 -20.77 3.18 6.59
N PHE A 476 -20.30 4.07 7.47
CA PHE A 476 -19.05 3.92 8.17
C PHE A 476 -19.14 4.28 9.66
N LEU A 477 -18.20 3.75 10.43
CA LEU A 477 -18.00 4.05 11.85
C LEU A 477 -16.49 4.13 12.11
N ASP A 478 -16.03 5.24 12.68
CA ASP A 478 -14.65 5.44 13.08
C ASP A 478 -14.59 5.67 14.58
N ILE A 479 -13.64 5.00 15.26
CA ILE A 479 -13.45 5.09 16.71
C ILE A 479 -11.96 5.27 16.97
N ALA A 480 -11.59 6.24 17.81
CA ALA A 480 -10.23 6.37 18.33
C ALA A 480 -10.23 6.41 19.85
N LEU A 481 -9.44 5.53 20.43
CA LEU A 481 -9.06 5.52 21.84
C LEU A 481 -7.59 5.91 21.95
N PHE A 482 -7.24 6.79 22.88
CA PHE A 482 -5.89 7.30 22.97
C PHE A 482 -5.46 7.60 24.41
N LYS A 483 -4.17 7.78 24.60
CA LYS A 483 -3.61 8.32 25.84
C LYS A 483 -3.79 9.82 25.81
N ASN A 484 -4.70 10.32 26.64
CA ASN A 484 -4.96 11.73 26.78
C ASN A 484 -4.05 12.33 27.86
N GLU A 485 -3.09 13.12 27.46
CA GLU A 485 -2.11 13.72 28.38
C GLU A 485 -2.72 14.83 29.21
N GLU A 486 -3.69 15.57 28.67
CA GLU A 486 -4.37 16.68 29.36
C GLU A 486 -5.20 16.20 30.56
N THR A 487 -5.87 15.07 30.41
CA THR A 487 -6.69 14.49 31.49
C THR A 487 -5.95 13.44 32.30
N GLY A 488 -4.77 13.01 31.86
CA GLY A 488 -4.01 11.91 32.46
C GLY A 488 -4.67 10.54 32.30
N THR A 489 -5.68 10.42 31.43
CA THR A 489 -6.39 9.16 31.20
C THR A 489 -5.82 8.38 30.02
N SER A 490 -5.89 7.05 30.06
CA SER A 490 -5.43 6.19 28.99
C SER A 490 -6.58 5.33 28.47
N PHE A 491 -6.85 5.42 27.16
CA PHE A 491 -7.83 4.60 26.44
C PHE A 491 -9.24 4.61 27.05
N ASN A 492 -9.62 5.75 27.62
CA ASN A 492 -10.93 5.90 28.23
C ASN A 492 -11.99 6.21 27.15
N ILE A 493 -13.08 5.45 27.14
CA ILE A 493 -14.16 5.66 26.17
C ILE A 493 -14.82 7.05 26.28
N LYS A 494 -14.80 7.66 27.46
CA LYS A 494 -15.33 9.01 27.67
C LYS A 494 -14.47 10.10 27.02
N ASP A 495 -13.18 9.82 26.81
CA ASP A 495 -12.24 10.70 26.13
C ASP A 495 -12.01 10.28 24.66
N SER A 496 -12.72 9.25 24.18
CA SER A 496 -12.62 8.77 22.81
C SER A 496 -13.16 9.75 21.79
N PHE A 497 -12.75 9.57 20.54
CA PHE A 497 -13.43 10.13 19.37
C PHE A 497 -14.23 9.03 18.71
N ILE A 498 -15.51 9.29 18.48
CA ILE A 498 -16.41 8.39 17.77
C ILE A 498 -17.14 9.19 16.71
N SER A 499 -17.01 8.79 15.48
CA SER A 499 -17.73 9.37 14.35
C SER A 499 -18.41 8.29 13.52
N GLY A 500 -19.43 8.67 12.81
CA GLY A 500 -20.12 7.79 11.88
C GLY A 500 -20.78 8.58 10.79
N GLY A 501 -21.07 7.93 9.68
CA GLY A 501 -21.65 8.61 8.55
C GLY A 501 -21.91 7.73 7.35
N ILE A 502 -22.02 8.37 6.21
CA ILE A 502 -22.32 7.72 4.94
C ILE A 502 -21.35 8.24 3.88
N GLU A 503 -20.85 7.35 3.07
CA GLU A 503 -20.02 7.66 1.91
C GLU A 503 -20.67 7.18 0.62
N GLY A 504 -20.76 8.05 -0.38
CA GLY A 504 -21.10 7.68 -1.74
C GLY A 504 -19.84 7.39 -2.54
N ILE A 505 -19.81 6.27 -3.27
CA ILE A 505 -18.65 5.85 -4.06
C ILE A 505 -19.09 5.58 -5.49
N VAL A 506 -18.37 6.17 -6.44
CA VAL A 506 -18.62 5.98 -7.89
C VAL A 506 -17.38 5.41 -8.54
N TYR A 507 -17.53 4.29 -9.20
CA TYR A 507 -16.48 3.63 -9.99
C TYR A 507 -16.76 3.82 -11.49
N PRO A 508 -15.95 4.59 -12.21
CA PRO A 508 -15.99 4.60 -13.68
C PRO A 508 -15.48 3.25 -14.20
N LEU A 509 -16.34 2.48 -14.86
CA LEU A 509 -16.02 1.08 -15.23
C LEU A 509 -14.85 0.94 -16.21
N ARG A 510 -14.56 2.01 -16.95
CA ARG A 510 -13.45 2.06 -17.92
C ARG A 510 -12.08 2.31 -17.29
N TRP A 511 -12.06 2.93 -16.09
CA TRP A 511 -10.85 3.26 -15.35
C TRP A 511 -10.86 2.53 -14.01
N LYS A 512 -10.43 1.28 -14.01
CA LYS A 512 -10.49 0.41 -12.83
C LYS A 512 -9.69 0.94 -11.63
N GLY A 513 -8.64 1.73 -11.89
CA GLY A 513 -7.79 2.35 -10.85
C GLY A 513 -8.35 3.63 -10.23
N ILE A 514 -9.56 4.07 -10.59
CA ILE A 514 -10.12 5.34 -10.19
C ILE A 514 -11.46 5.14 -9.51
N GLN A 515 -11.71 5.92 -8.45
CA GLN A 515 -13.01 6.05 -7.81
C GLN A 515 -13.20 7.48 -7.33
N VAL A 516 -14.45 7.96 -7.40
CA VAL A 516 -14.88 9.23 -6.83
C VAL A 516 -15.63 8.94 -5.55
N ARG A 517 -15.32 9.66 -4.49
CA ARG A 517 -15.92 9.50 -3.17
C ARG A 517 -16.47 10.82 -2.66
N GLY A 518 -17.59 10.77 -1.95
CA GLY A 518 -18.11 11.89 -1.19
C GLY A 518 -18.65 11.38 0.12
N SER A 519 -18.18 11.93 1.24
CA SER A 519 -18.59 11.50 2.58
C SER A 519 -19.26 12.61 3.37
N LEU A 520 -20.22 12.22 4.19
CA LEU A 520 -20.81 13.03 5.25
C LEU A 520 -20.57 12.29 6.56
N GLY A 521 -19.68 12.83 7.38
CA GLY A 521 -19.37 12.31 8.72
C GLY A 521 -19.98 13.19 9.81
N ILE A 522 -20.35 12.59 10.92
CA ILE A 522 -20.92 13.25 12.10
C ILE A 522 -20.10 12.84 13.33
N ASP A 523 -19.69 13.80 14.11
CA ASP A 523 -19.07 13.57 15.42
C ASP A 523 -20.13 13.07 16.43
N LEU A 524 -20.16 11.77 16.61
CA LEU A 524 -21.09 11.12 17.55
C LEU A 524 -20.71 11.36 19.01
N THR A 525 -19.43 11.64 19.29
CA THR A 525 -18.96 11.96 20.65
C THR A 525 -19.68 13.18 21.21
N ARG A 526 -19.99 14.14 20.35
CA ARG A 526 -20.73 15.35 20.73
C ARG A 526 -22.22 15.15 20.86
N LYS A 527 -22.78 14.24 20.07
CA LYS A 527 -24.24 14.02 19.98
C LYS A 527 -24.76 13.04 21.01
N MET A 528 -23.93 12.09 21.45
CA MET A 528 -24.35 11.04 22.38
C MET A 528 -24.11 11.45 23.83
N PRO A 529 -25.17 11.59 24.67
CA PRO A 529 -25.04 12.01 26.08
C PRO A 529 -24.10 11.12 26.91
N VAL A 530 -24.08 9.82 26.60
CA VAL A 530 -23.23 8.83 27.30
C VAL A 530 -21.73 9.06 27.06
N LEU A 531 -21.37 9.66 25.92
CA LEU A 531 -20.00 9.94 25.51
C LEU A 531 -19.57 11.37 25.85
N LYS A 532 -20.48 12.19 26.33
CA LYS A 532 -20.22 13.58 26.74
C LYS A 532 -19.39 13.64 28.02
N GLY A 533 -18.13 13.26 28.04
CA GLY A 533 -17.26 13.41 29.21
C GLY A 533 -17.36 14.78 29.93
N LYS A 534 -16.42 15.12 30.77
CA LYS A 534 -16.35 16.39 31.52
C LYS A 534 -15.99 17.63 30.70
N VAL A 535 -16.01 17.55 29.36
CA VAL A 535 -15.63 18.66 28.48
C VAL A 535 -16.63 19.79 28.58
N ASN A 536 -16.15 21.04 28.69
CA ASN A 536 -16.96 22.24 28.78
C ASN A 536 -18.02 22.30 27.65
N GLN A 537 -19.27 22.54 28.00
CA GLN A 537 -20.39 22.52 27.04
C GLN A 537 -20.32 23.67 26.05
N ASP A 538 -19.84 24.84 26.48
CA ASP A 538 -19.82 26.05 25.65
C ASP A 538 -18.91 25.92 24.44
N TRP A 539 -17.78 25.28 24.61
CA TRP A 539 -16.86 24.99 23.50
C TRP A 539 -17.46 23.97 22.48
N ARG A 540 -18.25 23.01 22.92
CA ARG A 540 -18.92 22.06 22.04
C ARG A 540 -19.99 22.66 21.16
N GLU A 541 -20.63 23.74 21.61
CA GLU A 541 -21.69 24.40 20.86
C GLU A 541 -21.15 25.31 19.76
N SER A 542 -19.92 25.82 19.90
CA SER A 542 -19.30 26.75 18.95
C SER A 542 -18.82 26.11 17.65
N CYS A 543 -18.62 24.80 17.59
CA CYS A 543 -18.04 24.12 16.43
C CYS A 543 -19.04 23.23 15.69
N LYS A 544 -18.92 23.12 14.37
CA LYS A 544 -19.75 22.22 13.57
C LYS A 544 -19.45 20.77 13.91
N SER A 545 -20.48 19.94 14.13
CA SER A 545 -20.36 18.53 14.51
C SER A 545 -20.43 17.60 13.32
N TYR A 546 -20.20 18.09 12.11
CA TYR A 546 -20.19 17.32 10.88
C TYR A 546 -19.05 17.76 9.96
N GLU A 547 -18.64 16.85 9.10
CA GLU A 547 -17.65 17.09 8.06
C GLU A 547 -18.20 16.55 6.74
N ILE A 548 -18.05 17.34 5.67
CA ILE A 548 -18.32 16.91 4.30
C ILE A 548 -16.99 16.87 3.58
N SER A 549 -16.72 15.77 2.89
CA SER A 549 -15.56 15.65 2.01
C SER A 549 -15.94 15.06 0.66
N ILE A 550 -15.29 15.55 -0.39
CA ILE A 550 -15.41 15.00 -1.76
C ILE A 550 -14.00 14.85 -2.30
N GLY A 551 -13.72 13.71 -2.92
CA GLY A 551 -12.40 13.46 -3.45
C GLY A 551 -12.35 12.31 -4.47
N ILE A 552 -11.22 12.21 -5.18
CA ILE A 552 -10.90 11.08 -6.08
C ILE A 552 -9.75 10.30 -5.48
N GLY A 553 -9.93 8.99 -5.29
CA GLY A 553 -8.90 8.12 -4.77
C GLY A 553 -9.43 7.08 -3.81
N LEU A 554 -8.53 6.22 -3.34
CA LEU A 554 -8.84 5.25 -2.29
C LEU A 554 -8.72 5.96 -0.93
N HIS A 555 -9.71 5.84 -0.08
CA HIS A 555 -9.53 6.06 1.35
C HIS A 555 -8.80 4.82 1.90
N TYR A 556 -7.69 5.02 2.60
CA TYR A 556 -6.83 4.05 3.28
C TYR A 556 -6.03 3.10 2.38
#